data_620e57c15fb62bb416c3cea57063885f
#
_entry.id   620e57c15fb62bb416c3cea57063885f
#
_cell.length_a   1.000
_cell.length_b   1.000
_cell.length_c   1.000
_cell.angle_alpha   90.00
_cell.angle_beta   90.00
_cell.angle_gamma   90.00
#
_symmetry.space_group_name_H-M   'P 1'
#
loop_
_entity.id
_entity.type
_entity.pdbx_description
1 polymer ?
#
loop_
_entity_poly.entity_id
_entity_poly.type
_entity_poly.pdbx_seq_one_letter_code
_entity_poly.pdbx_strand_id
1 'polypeptide(L)'
;MKLRVKYALLLLFSISLFACNTQSTSKEIPSKTSSNYSDSTKVKTDTLSNFQDSCNWDAVLSNTAVSNLAKAIYYHRNWNLKNDNEAFALLDSLNAKNKFSRAFYFKVVTLMYEKSDGYFSESLGLMGKDFVESHTKEFASYFEMKNCFNEHDLNTWVKIVMLEFRILQDDIETTREEHLLFGYCRKLINSSKNFPTRQKKTMEQFAHQLEIEWAEFLKHI
;
A
#
# COMPACT_ATOMS: atom_id res chain seq x y z
N MET A 1 5.81 -24.45 38.62
CA MET A 1 7.05 -24.74 37.86
C MET A 1 6.68 -24.70 36.40
N LYS A 2 6.84 -23.58 35.71
CA LYS A 2 6.48 -23.39 34.29
C LYS A 2 7.74 -23.38 33.45
N LEU A 3 7.86 -24.37 32.60
CA LEU A 3 9.00 -24.56 31.69
C LEU A 3 8.91 -23.51 30.56
N ARG A 4 9.91 -22.60 30.51
CA ARG A 4 10.05 -21.65 29.40
C ARG A 4 10.91 -22.32 28.32
N VAL A 5 10.29 -22.65 27.19
CA VAL A 5 11.01 -23.11 26.01
C VAL A 5 11.44 -21.88 25.22
N LYS A 6 12.74 -21.58 25.24
CA LYS A 6 13.36 -20.54 24.42
C LYS A 6 13.66 -21.15 23.04
N TYR A 7 12.97 -20.71 22.01
CA TYR A 7 13.37 -20.98 20.63
C TYR A 7 14.38 -19.89 20.19
N ALA A 8 15.66 -20.24 20.16
CA ALA A 8 16.69 -19.46 19.50
C ALA A 8 16.71 -19.87 18.02
N LEU A 9 16.19 -19.03 17.14
CA LEU A 9 16.33 -19.20 15.69
C LEU A 9 17.62 -18.53 15.23
N LEU A 10 18.65 -19.35 15.00
CA LEU A 10 19.92 -18.96 14.39
C LEU A 10 19.70 -18.88 12.86
N LEU A 11 19.53 -17.68 12.32
CA LEU A 11 19.58 -17.42 10.88
C LEU A 11 21.04 -17.25 10.45
N LEU A 12 21.61 -18.33 9.89
CA LEU A 12 22.88 -18.32 9.18
C LEU A 12 22.65 -17.72 7.77
N PHE A 13 23.09 -16.48 7.60
CA PHE A 13 23.19 -15.83 6.28
C PHE A 13 24.42 -16.37 5.56
N SER A 14 24.26 -17.26 4.60
CA SER A 14 25.29 -17.66 3.66
C SER A 14 25.31 -16.66 2.48
N ILE A 15 26.34 -15.81 2.46
CA ILE A 15 26.63 -14.90 1.35
C ILE A 15 27.36 -15.72 0.27
N SER A 16 26.69 -16.02 -0.83
CA SER A 16 27.29 -16.60 -2.02
C SER A 16 27.69 -15.47 -2.98
N LEU A 17 28.99 -15.18 -3.02
CA LEU A 17 29.62 -14.33 -4.03
C LEU A 17 29.71 -15.11 -5.35
N PHE A 18 28.89 -14.81 -6.31
CA PHE A 18 29.11 -15.22 -7.71
C PHE A 18 29.79 -14.07 -8.46
N ALA A 19 31.10 -14.20 -8.63
CA ALA A 19 31.87 -13.43 -9.60
C ALA A 19 31.73 -14.09 -10.96
N CYS A 20 31.04 -13.45 -11.91
CA CYS A 20 31.05 -13.85 -13.30
C CYS A 20 31.85 -12.82 -14.10
N ASN A 21 33.04 -13.25 -14.48
CA ASN A 21 33.98 -12.56 -15.38
C ASN A 21 33.59 -12.95 -16.81
N THR A 22 33.20 -11.99 -17.66
CA THR A 22 33.09 -12.22 -19.10
C THR A 22 33.82 -11.11 -19.86
N GLN A 23 34.90 -11.54 -20.50
CA GLN A 23 35.73 -10.77 -21.41
C GLN A 23 34.94 -10.31 -22.66
N SER A 24 35.22 -9.08 -23.00
CA SER A 24 34.85 -8.43 -24.25
C SER A 24 35.60 -8.99 -25.44
N THR A 25 34.93 -9.23 -26.54
CA THR A 25 35.51 -9.25 -27.87
C THR A 25 34.79 -8.24 -28.74
N SER A 26 35.52 -7.19 -29.07
CA SER A 26 35.18 -6.19 -30.05
C SER A 26 35.18 -6.79 -31.45
N LYS A 27 34.15 -6.50 -32.27
CA LYS A 27 34.24 -6.48 -33.73
C LYS A 27 33.56 -5.21 -34.24
N GLU A 28 34.39 -4.32 -34.72
CA GLU A 28 34.03 -3.19 -35.61
C GLU A 28 33.53 -3.71 -36.95
N ILE A 29 32.47 -3.13 -37.49
CA ILE A 29 32.16 -3.02 -38.91
C ILE A 29 31.32 -1.74 -39.14
N PRO A 30 31.51 -1.04 -40.28
CA PRO A 30 31.42 0.42 -40.36
C PRO A 30 30.12 1.01 -40.92
N SER A 31 29.97 2.27 -40.56
CA SER A 31 29.19 3.39 -41.12
C SER A 31 28.37 3.19 -42.40
N LYS A 32 27.17 3.69 -42.34
CA LYS A 32 26.51 4.78 -43.09
C LYS A 32 25.00 4.57 -43.10
N THR A 33 24.24 5.47 -42.58
CA THR A 33 23.32 6.31 -43.36
C THR A 33 22.55 7.22 -42.41
N SER A 34 22.65 8.49 -42.65
CA SER A 34 21.88 9.57 -42.05
C SER A 34 20.38 9.41 -42.40
N SER A 35 19.51 9.45 -41.44
CA SER A 35 18.18 9.98 -41.63
C SER A 35 17.77 10.75 -40.39
N ASN A 36 17.61 12.05 -40.56
CA ASN A 36 17.00 12.98 -39.62
C ASN A 36 15.59 12.49 -39.29
N TYR A 37 15.36 12.11 -38.03
CA TYR A 37 14.05 12.04 -37.47
C TYR A 37 14.08 12.83 -36.15
N SER A 38 13.83 14.13 -36.28
CA SER A 38 13.44 14.98 -35.18
C SER A 38 11.97 14.68 -34.86
N ASP A 39 11.77 13.79 -33.91
CA ASP A 39 10.46 13.69 -33.27
C ASP A 39 10.61 13.97 -31.78
N SER A 40 10.39 15.25 -31.50
CA SER A 40 10.24 15.76 -30.14
C SER A 40 8.88 15.32 -29.59
N THR A 41 8.77 14.08 -29.13
CA THR A 41 7.67 13.68 -28.28
C THR A 41 7.86 14.29 -26.89
N LYS A 42 7.39 15.53 -26.75
CA LYS A 42 6.98 16.05 -25.44
C LYS A 42 5.97 15.07 -24.85
N VAL A 43 6.45 14.19 -23.98
CA VAL A 43 5.57 13.42 -23.11
C VAL A 43 4.80 14.44 -22.29
N LYS A 44 3.54 14.63 -22.65
CA LYS A 44 2.61 15.47 -21.91
C LYS A 44 2.50 14.94 -20.47
N THR A 45 3.03 15.71 -19.55
CA THR A 45 2.88 15.53 -18.09
C THR A 45 1.44 15.82 -17.59
N ASP A 46 0.49 16.02 -18.51
CA ASP A 46 -0.84 16.57 -18.21
C ASP A 46 -1.91 15.53 -17.91
N THR A 47 -1.56 14.23 -17.82
CA THR A 47 -2.60 13.20 -17.65
C THR A 47 -3.08 13.05 -16.20
N LEU A 48 -2.40 13.64 -15.22
CA LEU A 48 -2.77 13.48 -13.80
C LEU A 48 -3.90 14.45 -13.37
N SER A 49 -4.00 15.63 -14.00
CA SER A 49 -4.98 16.65 -13.61
C SER A 49 -6.43 16.31 -14.03
N ASN A 50 -6.60 15.55 -15.11
CA ASN A 50 -7.92 15.17 -15.61
C ASN A 50 -8.54 13.95 -14.90
N PHE A 51 -7.78 13.26 -14.04
CA PHE A 51 -8.28 12.11 -13.27
C PHE A 51 -8.89 12.48 -11.92
N GLN A 52 -8.72 13.72 -11.46
CA GLN A 52 -9.17 14.13 -10.13
C GLN A 52 -10.69 14.24 -9.98
N ASP A 53 -11.46 14.35 -11.08
CA ASP A 53 -12.89 14.62 -11.00
C ASP A 53 -13.81 13.41 -11.29
N SER A 54 -13.29 12.30 -11.78
CA SER A 54 -14.10 11.11 -12.01
C SER A 54 -13.36 9.83 -11.64
N CYS A 55 -14.01 8.94 -10.85
CA CYS A 55 -13.55 7.57 -10.66
C CYS A 55 -13.75 6.73 -11.91
N ASN A 56 -13.28 7.20 -13.06
CA ASN A 56 -13.40 6.41 -14.27
C ASN A 56 -12.29 5.34 -14.28
N TRP A 57 -12.61 4.16 -13.75
CA TRP A 57 -11.75 2.99 -13.77
C TRP A 57 -11.89 2.14 -15.04
N ASP A 58 -12.65 2.59 -16.05
CA ASP A 58 -12.94 1.79 -17.25
C ASP A 58 -11.69 1.29 -17.95
N ALA A 59 -10.65 2.13 -18.04
CA ALA A 59 -9.35 1.74 -18.61
C ALA A 59 -8.64 0.65 -17.79
N VAL A 60 -8.78 0.66 -16.47
CA VAL A 60 -8.22 -0.39 -15.60
C VAL A 60 -9.08 -1.65 -15.69
N LEU A 61 -10.38 -1.51 -15.61
CA LEU A 61 -11.34 -2.62 -15.61
C LEU A 61 -11.38 -3.35 -16.96
N SER A 62 -11.12 -2.65 -18.08
CA SER A 62 -11.00 -3.27 -19.41
C SER A 62 -9.69 -4.01 -19.61
N ASN A 63 -8.67 -3.78 -18.76
CA ASN A 63 -7.41 -4.47 -18.85
C ASN A 63 -7.58 -5.94 -18.44
N THR A 64 -7.14 -6.86 -19.33
CA THR A 64 -7.19 -8.31 -19.07
C THR A 64 -6.24 -8.76 -17.96
N ALA A 65 -5.21 -7.97 -17.63
CA ALA A 65 -4.31 -8.24 -16.52
C ALA A 65 -4.95 -7.98 -15.14
N VAL A 66 -6.06 -7.26 -15.06
CA VAL A 66 -6.80 -7.08 -13.81
C VAL A 66 -7.59 -8.34 -13.50
N SER A 67 -7.36 -8.93 -12.32
CA SER A 67 -7.97 -10.19 -11.93
C SER A 67 -9.50 -10.11 -11.86
N ASN A 68 -10.15 -11.25 -12.09
CA ASN A 68 -11.60 -11.34 -11.97
C ASN A 68 -12.05 -11.09 -10.53
N LEU A 69 -11.24 -11.45 -9.53
CA LEU A 69 -11.51 -11.16 -8.12
C LEU A 69 -11.53 -9.64 -7.88
N ALA A 70 -10.53 -8.88 -8.35
CA ALA A 70 -10.52 -7.43 -8.23
C ALA A 70 -11.77 -6.77 -8.83
N LYS A 71 -12.17 -7.23 -10.02
CA LYS A 71 -13.40 -6.75 -10.68
C LYS A 71 -14.66 -7.12 -9.89
N ALA A 72 -14.74 -8.35 -9.36
CA ALA A 72 -15.88 -8.79 -8.56
C ALA A 72 -16.02 -7.98 -7.26
N ILE A 73 -14.92 -7.70 -6.58
CA ILE A 73 -14.88 -6.86 -5.37
C ILE A 73 -15.37 -5.46 -5.71
N TYR A 74 -14.79 -4.83 -6.72
CA TYR A 74 -15.13 -3.47 -7.12
C TYR A 74 -16.61 -3.30 -7.50
N TYR A 75 -17.19 -4.29 -8.20
CA TYR A 75 -18.61 -4.27 -8.57
C TYR A 75 -19.56 -4.81 -7.48
N HIS A 76 -19.06 -5.05 -6.26
CA HIS A 76 -19.83 -5.63 -5.16
C HIS A 76 -20.56 -6.93 -5.54
N ARG A 77 -19.99 -7.72 -6.47
CA ARG A 77 -20.51 -9.03 -6.85
C ARG A 77 -20.25 -10.05 -5.73
N ASN A 78 -20.83 -11.24 -5.84
CA ASN A 78 -20.52 -12.30 -4.91
C ASN A 78 -19.04 -12.71 -5.05
N TRP A 79 -18.24 -12.47 -4.01
CA TRP A 79 -16.82 -12.79 -3.92
C TRP A 79 -16.46 -13.27 -2.52
N ASN A 80 -15.35 -13.98 -2.40
CA ASN A 80 -14.77 -14.42 -1.12
C ASN A 80 -13.25 -14.44 -1.23
N LEU A 81 -12.57 -14.54 -0.10
CA LEU A 81 -11.10 -14.58 0.02
C LEU A 81 -10.57 -16.02 0.21
N LYS A 82 -11.28 -17.05 -0.26
CA LYS A 82 -10.86 -18.45 -0.08
C LYS A 82 -9.59 -18.84 -0.83
N ASN A 83 -9.20 -18.07 -1.84
CA ASN A 83 -7.95 -18.24 -2.55
C ASN A 83 -6.93 -17.23 -2.03
N ASP A 84 -6.14 -17.63 -1.05
CA ASP A 84 -5.13 -16.79 -0.40
C ASP A 84 -4.15 -16.18 -1.40
N ASN A 85 -3.67 -16.95 -2.38
CA ASN A 85 -2.72 -16.44 -3.38
C ASN A 85 -3.31 -15.28 -4.20
N GLU A 86 -4.58 -15.37 -4.57
CA GLU A 86 -5.26 -14.34 -5.33
C GLU A 86 -5.54 -13.10 -4.45
N ALA A 87 -5.92 -13.31 -3.20
CA ALA A 87 -6.14 -12.26 -2.22
C ALA A 87 -4.83 -11.50 -1.91
N PHE A 88 -3.72 -12.20 -1.67
CA PHE A 88 -2.41 -11.58 -1.46
C PHE A 88 -1.90 -10.84 -2.70
N ALA A 89 -2.12 -11.36 -3.91
CA ALA A 89 -1.77 -10.66 -5.14
C ALA A 89 -2.50 -9.31 -5.28
N LEU A 90 -3.71 -9.17 -4.72
CA LEU A 90 -4.40 -7.88 -4.67
C LEU A 90 -3.73 -6.92 -3.68
N LEU A 91 -3.28 -7.39 -2.51
CA LEU A 91 -2.50 -6.57 -1.58
C LEU A 91 -1.17 -6.11 -2.20
N ASP A 92 -0.44 -7.01 -2.87
CA ASP A 92 0.79 -6.68 -3.57
C ASP A 92 0.59 -5.59 -4.64
N SER A 93 -0.61 -5.50 -5.20
CA SER A 93 -0.97 -4.50 -6.20
C SER A 93 -1.01 -3.06 -5.66
N LEU A 94 -1.02 -2.88 -4.32
CA LEU A 94 -0.78 -1.58 -3.68
C LEU A 94 0.62 -1.03 -4.01
N ASN A 95 1.58 -1.89 -4.36
CA ASN A 95 2.93 -1.53 -4.76
C ASN A 95 3.11 -1.43 -6.30
N ALA A 96 2.01 -1.48 -7.07
CA ALA A 96 2.06 -1.36 -8.53
C ALA A 96 2.78 -0.07 -8.95
N LYS A 97 3.66 -0.17 -9.96
CA LYS A 97 4.42 0.99 -10.46
C LYS A 97 3.52 2.09 -11.07
N ASN A 98 2.43 1.69 -11.68
CA ASN A 98 1.46 2.60 -12.27
C ASN A 98 0.54 3.15 -11.17
N LYS A 99 0.66 4.45 -10.88
CA LYS A 99 -0.14 5.14 -9.86
C LYS A 99 -1.65 5.07 -10.10
N PHE A 100 -2.06 5.04 -11.36
CA PHE A 100 -3.48 4.94 -11.69
C PHE A 100 -4.06 3.57 -11.33
N SER A 101 -3.37 2.49 -11.69
CA SER A 101 -3.75 1.14 -11.27
C SER A 101 -3.67 1.00 -9.75
N ARG A 102 -2.68 1.63 -9.10
CA ARG A 102 -2.54 1.61 -7.65
C ARG A 102 -3.74 2.25 -6.94
N ALA A 103 -4.25 3.38 -7.43
CA ALA A 103 -5.46 4.00 -6.87
C ALA A 103 -6.69 3.08 -6.99
N PHE A 104 -6.82 2.34 -8.10
CA PHE A 104 -7.85 1.32 -8.24
C PHE A 104 -7.69 0.19 -7.21
N TYR A 105 -6.49 -0.36 -7.06
CA TYR A 105 -6.25 -1.42 -6.08
C TYR A 105 -6.39 -0.92 -4.64
N PHE A 106 -6.06 0.33 -4.37
CA PHE A 106 -6.36 0.97 -3.09
C PHE A 106 -7.87 0.90 -2.77
N LYS A 107 -8.74 1.19 -3.74
CA LYS A 107 -10.18 1.03 -3.57
C LYS A 107 -10.59 -0.42 -3.37
N VAL A 108 -10.03 -1.35 -4.15
CA VAL A 108 -10.30 -2.78 -4.00
C VAL A 108 -9.93 -3.27 -2.62
N VAL A 109 -8.74 -2.93 -2.12
CA VAL A 109 -8.27 -3.30 -0.77
C VAL A 109 -9.15 -2.69 0.32
N THR A 110 -9.59 -1.44 0.15
CA THR A 110 -10.57 -0.83 1.07
C THR A 110 -11.84 -1.70 1.20
N LEU A 111 -12.37 -2.19 0.07
CA LEU A 111 -13.58 -3.02 0.03
C LEU A 111 -13.34 -4.45 0.58
N MET A 112 -12.10 -4.96 0.49
CA MET A 112 -11.76 -6.28 1.01
C MET A 112 -11.84 -6.35 2.55
N TYR A 113 -11.64 -5.23 3.24
CA TYR A 113 -11.65 -5.18 4.70
C TYR A 113 -12.92 -5.78 5.32
N GLU A 114 -14.08 -5.55 4.72
CA GLU A 114 -15.38 -6.04 5.25
C GLU A 114 -15.48 -7.57 5.33
N LYS A 115 -14.70 -8.28 4.52
CA LYS A 115 -14.70 -9.75 4.46
C LYS A 115 -13.34 -10.35 4.84
N SER A 116 -12.45 -9.53 5.40
CA SER A 116 -11.18 -10.02 5.92
C SER A 116 -11.42 -10.84 7.19
N ASP A 117 -10.74 -11.95 7.32
CA ASP A 117 -10.75 -12.82 8.47
C ASP A 117 -9.32 -13.18 8.90
N GLY A 118 -9.17 -13.64 10.13
CA GLY A 118 -7.97 -14.24 10.71
C GLY A 118 -6.65 -13.91 10.00
N TYR A 119 -6.08 -14.90 9.32
CA TYR A 119 -4.77 -14.82 8.66
C TYR A 119 -4.68 -13.74 7.58
N PHE A 120 -5.76 -13.52 6.81
CA PHE A 120 -5.76 -12.45 5.80
C PHE A 120 -5.73 -11.06 6.45
N SER A 121 -6.43 -10.88 7.58
CA SER A 121 -6.42 -9.60 8.32
C SER A 121 -5.03 -9.22 8.81
N GLU A 122 -4.21 -10.17 9.24
CA GLU A 122 -2.83 -9.94 9.65
C GLU A 122 -2.01 -9.33 8.51
N SER A 123 -2.05 -9.98 7.34
CA SER A 123 -1.35 -9.49 6.14
C SER A 123 -1.89 -8.15 5.65
N LEU A 124 -3.22 -7.95 5.72
CA LEU A 124 -3.87 -6.70 5.36
C LEU A 124 -3.41 -5.55 6.28
N GLY A 125 -3.29 -5.79 7.58
CA GLY A 125 -2.80 -4.82 8.56
C GLY A 125 -1.36 -4.40 8.28
N LEU A 126 -0.47 -5.37 8.15
CA LEU A 126 0.95 -5.14 7.86
C LEU A 126 1.14 -4.36 6.55
N MET A 127 0.57 -4.84 5.45
CA MET A 127 0.74 -4.21 4.14
C MET A 127 0.04 -2.86 4.06
N GLY A 128 -1.10 -2.70 4.72
CA GLY A 128 -1.80 -1.41 4.82
C GLY A 128 -0.99 -0.37 5.55
N LYS A 129 -0.41 -0.72 6.69
CA LYS A 129 0.49 0.16 7.47
C LYS A 129 1.70 0.57 6.64
N ASP A 130 2.36 -0.40 6.00
CA ASP A 130 3.55 -0.16 5.17
C ASP A 130 3.24 0.71 3.95
N PHE A 131 2.06 0.54 3.33
CA PHE A 131 1.61 1.37 2.23
C PHE A 131 1.43 2.83 2.67
N VAL A 132 0.71 3.08 3.76
CA VAL A 132 0.49 4.44 4.27
C VAL A 132 1.82 5.12 4.62
N GLU A 133 2.76 4.39 5.20
CA GLU A 133 4.07 4.90 5.58
C GLU A 133 4.95 5.22 4.37
N SER A 134 5.00 4.30 3.39
CA SER A 134 5.87 4.41 2.21
C SER A 134 5.32 5.39 1.18
N HIS A 135 3.99 5.56 1.12
CA HIS A 135 3.26 6.33 0.13
C HIS A 135 2.39 7.43 0.75
N THR A 136 2.81 7.99 1.89
CA THR A 136 2.03 8.95 2.71
C THR A 136 1.37 10.07 1.88
N LYS A 137 2.12 10.68 0.95
CA LYS A 137 1.59 11.75 0.10
C LYS A 137 0.54 11.24 -0.89
N GLU A 138 0.77 10.08 -1.47
CA GLU A 138 -0.16 9.46 -2.42
C GLU A 138 -1.43 9.01 -1.69
N PHE A 139 -1.30 8.38 -0.52
CA PHE A 139 -2.42 8.06 0.36
C PHE A 139 -3.29 9.28 0.64
N ALA A 140 -2.69 10.38 1.10
CA ALA A 140 -3.42 11.62 1.37
C ALA A 140 -4.11 12.20 0.11
N SER A 141 -3.48 12.07 -1.07
CA SER A 141 -4.02 12.58 -2.33
C SER A 141 -5.26 11.82 -2.81
N TYR A 142 -5.42 10.55 -2.45
CA TYR A 142 -6.61 9.79 -2.82
C TYR A 142 -7.90 10.41 -2.24
N PHE A 143 -7.83 10.97 -1.05
CA PHE A 143 -8.98 11.64 -0.41
C PHE A 143 -9.28 13.05 -0.95
N GLU A 144 -8.47 13.55 -1.88
CA GLU A 144 -8.82 14.70 -2.70
C GLU A 144 -9.76 14.31 -3.86
N MET A 145 -9.74 13.05 -4.28
CA MET A 145 -10.60 12.46 -5.30
C MET A 145 -12.00 12.15 -4.71
N LYS A 146 -12.77 13.18 -4.39
CA LYS A 146 -14.01 13.09 -3.59
C LYS A 146 -15.07 12.12 -4.13
N ASN A 147 -15.10 11.91 -5.44
CA ASN A 147 -16.03 10.96 -6.07
C ASN A 147 -15.56 9.49 -5.93
N CYS A 148 -14.28 9.28 -5.55
CA CYS A 148 -13.65 7.97 -5.47
C CYS A 148 -13.51 7.49 -4.04
N PHE A 149 -13.12 8.41 -3.17
CA PHE A 149 -12.80 8.12 -1.78
C PHE A 149 -13.47 9.13 -0.86
N ASN A 150 -14.05 8.65 0.20
CA ASN A 150 -14.79 9.44 1.16
C ASN A 150 -14.28 9.19 2.59
N GLU A 151 -14.94 9.79 3.56
CA GLU A 151 -14.61 9.65 4.98
C GLU A 151 -14.76 8.21 5.49
N HIS A 152 -15.73 7.45 4.96
CA HIS A 152 -15.89 6.04 5.31
C HIS A 152 -14.66 5.22 4.85
N ASP A 153 -14.15 5.48 3.64
CA ASP A 153 -12.92 4.84 3.17
C ASP A 153 -11.72 5.21 4.07
N LEU A 154 -11.59 6.47 4.50
CA LEU A 154 -10.54 6.89 5.43
C LEU A 154 -10.63 6.13 6.75
N ASN A 155 -11.82 6.03 7.33
CA ASN A 155 -12.07 5.30 8.56
C ASN A 155 -11.81 3.79 8.40
N THR A 156 -12.09 3.22 7.24
CA THR A 156 -11.73 1.84 6.92
C THR A 156 -10.21 1.65 6.92
N TRP A 157 -9.45 2.59 6.35
CA TRP A 157 -7.98 2.54 6.40
C TRP A 157 -7.40 2.74 7.80
N VAL A 158 -8.04 3.51 8.66
CA VAL A 158 -7.70 3.54 10.09
C VAL A 158 -7.81 2.14 10.69
N LYS A 159 -8.93 1.44 10.45
CA LYS A 159 -9.14 0.07 10.95
C LYS A 159 -8.15 -0.92 10.36
N ILE A 160 -7.84 -0.84 9.06
CA ILE A 160 -6.82 -1.67 8.42
C ILE A 160 -5.47 -1.51 9.11
N VAL A 161 -5.00 -0.29 9.31
CA VAL A 161 -3.71 -0.02 9.96
C VAL A 161 -3.73 -0.46 11.43
N MET A 162 -4.87 -0.31 12.10
CA MET A 162 -5.05 -0.77 13.49
C MET A 162 -4.93 -2.29 13.65
N LEU A 163 -5.20 -3.10 12.61
CA LEU A 163 -5.00 -4.55 12.68
C LEU A 163 -3.56 -4.89 13.07
N GLU A 164 -2.58 -4.24 12.44
CA GLU A 164 -1.16 -4.46 12.75
C GLU A 164 -0.81 -4.11 14.20
N PHE A 165 -1.30 -2.97 14.70
CA PHE A 165 -1.01 -2.57 16.08
C PHE A 165 -1.68 -3.47 17.12
N ARG A 166 -2.84 -4.03 16.82
CA ARG A 166 -3.53 -4.99 17.69
C ARG A 166 -2.79 -6.32 17.78
N ILE A 167 -2.21 -6.80 16.67
CA ILE A 167 -1.40 -8.03 16.64
C ILE A 167 -0.12 -7.86 17.44
N LEU A 168 0.58 -6.73 17.26
CA LEU A 168 1.79 -6.43 17.99
C LEU A 168 1.59 -6.39 19.52
N GLN A 169 0.35 -6.16 19.97
CA GLN A 169 0.04 -6.14 21.40
C GLN A 169 0.12 -7.51 22.06
N ASP A 170 -0.27 -8.56 21.38
CA ASP A 170 -0.26 -9.91 21.97
C ASP A 170 1.17 -10.37 22.32
N ASP A 171 2.20 -9.75 21.73
CA ASP A 171 3.60 -10.12 21.89
C ASP A 171 4.41 -9.23 22.85
N ILE A 172 3.91 -8.05 23.28
CA ILE A 172 4.71 -7.03 23.97
C ILE A 172 3.94 -6.39 25.15
N GLU A 173 4.64 -5.97 26.21
CA GLU A 173 4.05 -5.21 27.33
C GLU A 173 3.39 -3.90 26.89
N THR A 174 2.17 -3.65 27.32
CA THR A 174 1.21 -2.59 26.91
C THR A 174 1.81 -1.19 26.73
N THR A 175 2.78 -0.81 27.56
CA THR A 175 3.43 0.51 27.53
C THR A 175 4.32 0.75 26.32
N ARG A 176 4.84 -0.32 25.68
CA ARG A 176 5.73 -0.19 24.51
C ARG A 176 4.92 0.04 23.22
N GLU A 177 3.73 -0.50 23.15
CA GLU A 177 2.86 -0.44 21.96
C GLU A 177 2.20 0.91 21.79
N GLU A 178 1.79 1.52 22.91
CA GLU A 178 1.34 2.90 22.92
C GLU A 178 2.42 3.82 22.33
N HIS A 179 3.68 3.60 22.67
CA HIS A 179 4.81 4.30 22.07
C HIS A 179 4.99 4.00 20.57
N LEU A 180 4.73 2.80 20.11
CA LEU A 180 4.83 2.45 18.68
C LEU A 180 3.76 3.16 17.85
N LEU A 181 2.50 3.14 18.27
CA LEU A 181 1.41 3.84 17.58
C LEU A 181 1.65 5.35 17.55
N PHE A 182 1.96 5.97 18.69
CA PHE A 182 2.23 7.42 18.74
C PHE A 182 3.48 7.81 17.96
N GLY A 183 4.49 6.94 17.93
CA GLY A 183 5.68 7.09 17.08
C GLY A 183 5.29 7.10 15.60
N TYR A 184 4.44 6.17 15.18
CA TYR A 184 3.91 6.09 13.83
C TYR A 184 3.09 7.31 13.45
N CYS A 185 2.10 7.72 14.26
CA CYS A 185 1.29 8.92 14.04
C CYS A 185 2.18 10.17 13.90
N ARG A 186 3.16 10.33 14.76
CA ARG A 186 4.12 11.43 14.73
C ARG A 186 4.96 11.44 13.44
N LYS A 187 5.38 10.26 12.97
CA LYS A 187 6.09 10.10 11.70
C LYS A 187 5.24 10.54 10.50
N LEU A 188 3.97 10.12 10.45
CA LEU A 188 3.02 10.51 9.40
C LEU A 188 2.80 12.03 9.37
N ILE A 189 2.55 12.65 10.52
CA ILE A 189 2.37 14.11 10.64
C ILE A 189 3.62 14.86 10.21
N ASN A 190 4.81 14.39 10.64
CA ASN A 190 6.07 15.00 10.24
C ASN A 190 6.32 14.90 8.73
N SER A 191 6.03 13.76 8.13
CA SER A 191 6.16 13.54 6.69
C SER A 191 5.22 14.43 5.88
N SER A 192 4.06 14.78 6.45
CA SER A 192 3.04 15.60 5.78
C SER A 192 3.21 17.12 5.95
N LYS A 193 4.20 17.59 6.70
CA LYS A 193 4.39 19.03 7.00
C LYS A 193 4.40 19.93 5.76
N ASN A 194 5.00 19.45 4.68
CA ASN A 194 5.16 20.20 3.44
C ASN A 194 4.12 19.80 2.36
N PHE A 195 3.08 19.06 2.74
CA PHE A 195 2.02 18.70 1.79
C PHE A 195 1.06 19.88 1.57
N PRO A 196 0.31 19.89 0.47
CA PRO A 196 -0.82 20.80 0.29
C PRO A 196 -1.76 20.76 1.50
N THR A 197 -2.36 21.89 1.86
CA THR A 197 -3.18 22.03 3.08
C THR A 197 -4.22 20.93 3.24
N ARG A 198 -4.88 20.52 2.14
CA ARG A 198 -5.90 19.48 2.17
C ARG A 198 -5.32 18.11 2.50
N GLN A 199 -4.21 17.72 1.86
CA GLN A 199 -3.51 16.46 2.14
C GLN A 199 -2.96 16.44 3.56
N LYS A 200 -2.41 17.55 4.03
CA LYS A 200 -1.95 17.69 5.41
C LYS A 200 -3.10 17.44 6.39
N LYS A 201 -4.26 18.08 6.17
CA LYS A 201 -5.45 17.89 7.00
C LYS A 201 -5.93 16.42 7.00
N THR A 202 -5.87 15.76 5.85
CA THR A 202 -6.19 14.31 5.75
C THR A 202 -5.27 13.49 6.65
N MET A 203 -3.96 13.75 6.64
CA MET A 203 -3.01 13.01 7.48
C MET A 203 -3.18 13.33 8.97
N GLU A 204 -3.49 14.55 9.34
CA GLU A 204 -3.81 14.95 10.72
C GLU A 204 -5.08 14.22 11.20
N GLN A 205 -6.12 14.18 10.37
CA GLN A 205 -7.37 13.47 10.67
C GLN A 205 -7.12 11.96 10.80
N PHE A 206 -6.36 11.35 9.89
CA PHE A 206 -6.03 9.94 9.91
C PHE A 206 -5.26 9.55 11.18
N ALA A 207 -4.20 10.30 11.53
CA ALA A 207 -3.43 10.06 12.74
C ALA A 207 -4.28 10.21 14.01
N HIS A 208 -5.14 11.23 14.08
CA HIS A 208 -6.04 11.42 15.21
C HIS A 208 -7.06 10.29 15.35
N GLN A 209 -7.62 9.78 14.24
CA GLN A 209 -8.52 8.64 14.29
C GLN A 209 -7.83 7.34 14.74
N LEU A 210 -6.57 7.13 14.37
CA LEU A 210 -5.76 6.00 14.89
C LEU A 210 -5.61 6.08 16.41
N GLU A 211 -5.35 7.27 16.96
CA GLU A 211 -5.25 7.47 18.41
C GLU A 211 -6.58 7.21 19.13
N ILE A 212 -7.71 7.62 18.53
CA ILE A 212 -9.05 7.34 19.05
C ILE A 212 -9.34 5.84 19.06
N GLU A 213 -9.14 5.15 17.93
CA GLU A 213 -9.37 3.70 17.81
C GLU A 213 -8.49 2.89 18.77
N TRP A 214 -7.26 3.36 19.00
CA TRP A 214 -6.38 2.76 20.00
C TRP A 214 -6.91 2.93 21.43
N ALA A 215 -7.33 4.15 21.78
CA ALA A 215 -7.89 4.42 23.09
C ALA A 215 -9.20 3.62 23.35
N GLU A 216 -10.03 3.41 22.33
CA GLU A 216 -11.20 2.55 22.43
C GLU A 216 -10.81 1.08 22.60
N PHE A 217 -9.84 0.59 21.84
CA PHE A 217 -9.35 -0.78 21.95
C PHE A 217 -8.84 -1.08 23.37
N LEU A 218 -8.06 -0.17 23.99
CA LEU A 218 -7.52 -0.34 25.35
C LEU A 218 -8.60 -0.43 26.45
N LYS A 219 -9.82 0.03 26.20
CA LYS A 219 -10.93 -0.10 27.17
C LYS A 219 -11.50 -1.52 27.24
N HIS A 220 -11.21 -2.35 26.25
CA HIS A 220 -11.79 -3.67 26.09
C HIS A 220 -10.82 -4.82 26.38
N ILE A 221 -9.60 -4.51 26.78
CA ILE A 221 -8.58 -5.46 27.24
C ILE A 221 -8.27 -5.25 28.72
#